data_ec482b4950b1f21ddf98bf944f494978
#
_entry.id   ec482b4950b1f21ddf98bf944f494978
#
_cell.length_a   1.000
_cell.length_b   1.000
_cell.length_c   1.000
_cell.angle_alpha   90.00
_cell.angle_beta   90.00
_cell.angle_gamma   90.00
#
_symmetry.space_group_name_H-M   'P 1'
#
loop_
_entity.id
_entity.type
_entity.pdbx_description
1 polymer ?
#
loop_
_entity_poly.entity_id
_entity_poly.type
_entity_poly.pdbx_seq_one_letter_code
_entity_poly.pdbx_strand_id
1 'polypeptide(L)'
;MPSKYSRLAVEKPLADEFSLKMKKIGRKPSEVVAAVLRAVIDAIDQGIDPIDMIHICRVARSISLGKSGYEAGVNAGVLLRAYYKPREFLEIMSRIGPQMLGAYWVAPDIFRITDPQVRETVKGLFTGIGCKCEEQQESLKVICG
;
A
#
# COMPACT_ATOMS: atom_id res chain seq x y z
N MET A 1 -22.36 -36.53 -1.18
CA MET A 1 -22.49 -35.27 -0.41
C MET A 1 -21.54 -34.22 -0.97
N PRO A 2 -22.02 -33.00 -1.23
CA PRO A 2 -21.10 -31.93 -1.63
C PRO A 2 -20.11 -31.65 -0.50
N SER A 3 -18.86 -31.41 -0.87
CA SER A 3 -17.84 -31.04 0.10
C SER A 3 -18.17 -29.69 0.74
N LYS A 4 -17.94 -29.56 2.03
CA LYS A 4 -18.02 -28.29 2.76
C LYS A 4 -16.98 -27.28 2.28
N TYR A 5 -15.92 -27.73 1.63
CA TYR A 5 -14.79 -26.93 1.23
C TYR A 5 -14.63 -26.91 -0.29
N SER A 6 -14.32 -25.74 -0.82
CA SER A 6 -13.91 -25.53 -2.20
C SER A 6 -12.41 -25.26 -2.28
N ARG A 7 -11.83 -25.43 -3.48
CA ARG A 7 -10.43 -25.18 -3.74
C ARG A 7 -10.27 -23.99 -4.66
N LEU A 8 -9.32 -23.12 -4.35
CA LEU A 8 -8.88 -22.06 -5.24
C LEU A 8 -7.49 -22.41 -5.79
N ALA A 9 -7.31 -22.22 -7.10
CA ALA A 9 -6.03 -22.52 -7.73
C ALA A 9 -5.03 -21.40 -7.48
N VAL A 10 -3.86 -21.78 -7.01
CA VAL A 10 -2.72 -20.89 -6.78
C VAL A 10 -1.47 -21.61 -7.28
N GLU A 11 -0.50 -20.88 -7.78
CA GLU A 11 0.77 -21.46 -8.21
C GLU A 11 1.40 -22.29 -7.08
N LYS A 12 1.87 -23.48 -7.41
CA LYS A 12 2.42 -24.43 -6.42
C LYS A 12 3.58 -23.85 -5.60
N PRO A 13 4.59 -23.18 -6.20
CA PRO A 13 5.67 -22.60 -5.39
C PRO A 13 5.19 -21.58 -4.37
N LEU A 14 4.21 -20.76 -4.72
CA LEU A 14 3.63 -19.77 -3.82
C LEU A 14 2.86 -20.43 -2.68
N ALA A 15 2.06 -21.45 -2.99
CA ALA A 15 1.31 -22.22 -1.98
C ALA A 15 2.26 -22.91 -1.00
N ASP A 16 3.34 -23.50 -1.50
CA ASP A 16 4.34 -24.21 -0.68
C ASP A 16 5.06 -23.24 0.26
N GLU A 17 5.49 -22.10 -0.26
CA GLU A 17 6.13 -21.03 0.54
C GLU A 17 5.19 -20.50 1.62
N PHE A 18 3.94 -20.22 1.26
CA PHE A 18 2.91 -19.78 2.20
C PHE A 18 2.70 -20.78 3.33
N SER A 19 2.51 -22.06 2.98
CA SER A 19 2.30 -23.13 3.97
C SER A 19 3.48 -23.28 4.92
N LEU A 20 4.70 -23.19 4.39
CA LEU A 20 5.92 -23.27 5.19
C LEU A 20 6.03 -22.11 6.19
N LYS A 21 5.75 -20.89 5.73
CA LYS A 21 5.77 -19.70 6.59
C LYS A 21 4.68 -19.71 7.64
N MET A 22 3.48 -20.17 7.29
CA MET A 22 2.38 -20.34 8.25
C MET A 22 2.73 -21.34 9.36
N LYS A 23 3.37 -22.45 8.99
CA LYS A 23 3.86 -23.44 9.95
C LYS A 23 4.87 -22.83 10.93
N LYS A 24 5.77 -21.98 10.45
CA LYS A 24 6.77 -21.31 11.30
C LYS A 24 6.16 -20.41 12.37
N ILE A 25 5.04 -19.77 12.09
CA ILE A 25 4.32 -18.90 13.03
C ILE A 25 3.20 -19.61 13.80
N GLY A 26 3.04 -20.94 13.60
CA GLY A 26 2.04 -21.73 14.31
C GLY A 26 0.60 -21.48 13.88
N ARG A 27 0.37 -21.05 12.64
CA ARG A 27 -0.96 -20.81 12.09
C ARG A 27 -1.34 -21.86 11.07
N LYS A 28 -2.62 -22.21 11.02
CA LYS A 28 -3.15 -23.09 9.97
C LYS A 28 -3.37 -22.31 8.68
N PRO A 29 -2.81 -22.75 7.54
CA PRO A 29 -2.97 -22.04 6.27
C PRO A 29 -4.44 -21.78 5.90
N SER A 30 -5.32 -22.76 6.10
CA SER A 30 -6.75 -22.63 5.78
C SER A 30 -7.47 -21.54 6.58
N GLU A 31 -7.11 -21.33 7.84
CA GLU A 31 -7.69 -20.28 8.68
C GLU A 31 -7.25 -18.89 8.21
N VAL A 32 -5.98 -18.74 7.85
CA VAL A 32 -5.44 -17.47 7.34
C VAL A 32 -6.06 -17.15 5.98
N VAL A 33 -6.13 -18.11 5.08
CA VAL A 33 -6.77 -17.92 3.77
C VAL A 33 -8.23 -17.49 3.93
N ALA A 34 -8.98 -18.16 4.80
CA ALA A 34 -10.39 -17.81 5.05
C ALA A 34 -10.53 -16.38 5.59
N ALA A 35 -9.66 -15.96 6.51
CA ALA A 35 -9.67 -14.60 7.06
C ALA A 35 -9.34 -13.55 5.97
N VAL A 36 -8.35 -13.83 5.14
CA VAL A 36 -7.97 -12.94 4.01
C VAL A 36 -9.12 -12.82 3.02
N LEU A 37 -9.75 -13.94 2.64
CA LEU A 37 -10.89 -13.92 1.71
C LEU A 37 -12.07 -13.12 2.25
N ARG A 38 -12.40 -13.26 3.54
CA ARG A 38 -13.45 -12.45 4.18
C ARG A 38 -13.12 -10.96 4.13
N ALA A 39 -11.88 -10.59 4.44
CA ALA A 39 -11.43 -9.21 4.37
C ALA A 39 -11.50 -8.64 2.94
N VAL A 40 -11.15 -9.45 1.94
CA VAL A 40 -11.26 -9.07 0.53
C VAL A 40 -12.72 -8.88 0.12
N ILE A 41 -13.61 -9.78 0.52
CA ILE A 41 -15.05 -9.67 0.24
C ILE A 41 -15.61 -8.39 0.86
N ASP A 42 -15.28 -8.12 2.12
CA ASP A 42 -15.72 -6.90 2.82
C ASP A 42 -15.21 -5.64 2.11
N ALA A 43 -13.98 -5.64 1.65
CA ALA A 43 -13.41 -4.53 0.90
C ALA A 43 -14.16 -4.29 -0.42
N ILE A 44 -14.47 -5.35 -1.16
CA ILE A 44 -15.25 -5.26 -2.41
C ILE A 44 -16.64 -4.69 -2.13
N ASP A 45 -17.31 -5.15 -1.08
CA ASP A 45 -18.64 -4.66 -0.67
C ASP A 45 -18.61 -3.16 -0.30
N GLN A 46 -17.48 -2.67 0.18
CA GLN A 46 -17.26 -1.25 0.47
C GLN A 46 -16.77 -0.45 -0.74
N GLY A 47 -16.67 -1.07 -1.90
CA GLY A 47 -16.20 -0.42 -3.13
C GLY A 47 -14.69 -0.24 -3.23
N ILE A 48 -13.92 -0.99 -2.44
CA ILE A 48 -12.45 -0.95 -2.46
C ILE A 48 -11.93 -2.10 -3.34
N ASP A 49 -11.04 -1.76 -4.28
CA ASP A 49 -10.34 -2.77 -5.07
C ASP A 49 -9.38 -3.56 -4.18
N PRO A 50 -9.45 -4.91 -4.18
CA PRO A 50 -8.54 -5.73 -3.36
C PRO A 50 -7.06 -5.49 -3.61
N ILE A 51 -6.67 -5.18 -4.84
CA ILE A 51 -5.28 -4.87 -5.18
C ILE A 51 -4.86 -3.54 -4.54
N ASP A 52 -5.73 -2.54 -4.56
CA ASP A 52 -5.47 -1.27 -3.87
C ASP A 52 -5.37 -1.46 -2.35
N MET A 53 -6.15 -2.37 -1.77
CA MET A 53 -6.03 -2.74 -0.36
C MET A 53 -4.63 -3.29 -0.03
N ILE A 54 -4.06 -4.11 -0.90
CA ILE A 54 -2.69 -4.62 -0.73
C ILE A 54 -1.69 -3.47 -0.73
N HIS A 55 -1.83 -2.52 -1.66
CA HIS A 55 -0.95 -1.35 -1.72
C HIS A 55 -1.09 -0.47 -0.48
N ILE A 56 -2.31 -0.24 0.00
CA ILE A 56 -2.57 0.48 1.26
C ILE A 56 -1.82 -0.19 2.42
N CYS A 57 -1.92 -1.51 2.54
CA CYS A 57 -1.24 -2.26 3.60
C CYS A 57 0.28 -2.11 3.52
N ARG A 58 0.87 -2.19 2.33
CA ARG A 58 2.32 -2.02 2.15
C ARG A 58 2.80 -0.61 2.53
N VAL A 59 2.11 0.40 2.03
CA VAL A 59 2.48 1.79 2.30
C VAL A 59 2.29 2.12 3.78
N ALA A 60 1.15 1.76 4.36
CA ALA A 60 0.87 1.97 5.78
C ALA A 60 1.90 1.27 6.67
N ARG A 61 2.25 0.03 6.35
CA ARG A 61 3.28 -0.72 7.08
C ARG A 61 4.63 -0.03 7.02
N SER A 62 5.03 0.42 5.85
CA SER A 62 6.32 1.10 5.66
C SER A 62 6.39 2.40 6.46
N ILE A 63 5.32 3.18 6.49
CA ILE A 63 5.22 4.40 7.30
C ILE A 63 5.26 4.07 8.80
N SER A 64 4.54 3.02 9.23
CA SER A 64 4.44 2.66 10.64
C SER A 64 5.73 2.18 11.27
N LEU A 65 6.73 1.81 10.46
CA LEU A 65 8.06 1.41 10.95
C LEU A 65 8.93 2.58 11.37
N GLY A 66 8.53 3.81 11.07
CA GLY A 66 9.26 5.02 11.40
C GLY A 66 8.44 5.99 12.27
N LYS A 67 9.08 7.07 12.68
CA LYS A 67 8.40 8.21 13.31
C LYS A 67 7.68 9.00 12.22
N SER A 68 6.66 9.78 12.59
CA SER A 68 5.95 10.65 11.64
C SER A 68 6.86 11.75 11.07
N GLY A 69 6.52 12.24 9.89
CA GLY A 69 7.17 13.38 9.26
C GLY A 69 7.99 13.02 8.03
N TYR A 70 8.76 13.99 7.55
CA TYR A 70 9.55 13.86 6.31
C TYR A 70 10.54 12.69 6.34
N GLU A 71 11.30 12.57 7.41
CA GLU A 71 12.32 11.51 7.57
C GLU A 71 11.71 10.12 7.55
N ALA A 72 10.60 9.93 8.26
CA ALA A 72 9.87 8.68 8.25
C ALA A 72 9.33 8.35 6.85
N GLY A 73 8.86 9.37 6.15
CA GLY A 73 8.44 9.23 4.76
C GLY A 73 9.58 8.81 3.84
N VAL A 74 10.74 9.43 3.95
CA VAL A 74 11.94 9.06 3.16
C VAL A 74 12.32 7.60 3.41
N ASN A 75 12.41 7.20 4.67
CA ASN A 75 12.76 5.81 5.03
C ASN A 75 11.75 4.82 4.48
N ALA A 76 10.46 5.14 4.59
CA ALA A 76 9.40 4.30 4.03
C ALA A 76 9.49 4.21 2.50
N GLY A 77 9.74 5.33 1.83
CA GLY A 77 9.93 5.37 0.38
C GLY A 77 11.10 4.52 -0.09
N VAL A 78 12.21 4.53 0.64
CA VAL A 78 13.36 3.67 0.34
C VAL A 78 12.98 2.19 0.46
N LEU A 79 12.23 1.80 1.49
CA LEU A 79 11.73 0.42 1.64
C LEU A 79 10.78 0.02 0.50
N LEU A 80 9.95 0.95 0.06
CA LEU A 80 8.98 0.70 -1.01
C LEU A 80 9.61 0.54 -2.39
N ARG A 81 10.87 0.91 -2.57
CA ARG A 81 11.62 0.64 -3.81
C ARG A 81 11.69 -0.86 -4.14
N ALA A 82 11.57 -1.73 -3.14
CA ALA A 82 11.53 -3.17 -3.35
C ALA A 82 10.28 -3.64 -4.12
N TYR A 83 9.22 -2.82 -4.13
CA TYR A 83 7.92 -3.18 -4.73
C TYR A 83 7.55 -2.30 -5.92
N TYR A 84 8.03 -1.06 -5.97
CA TYR A 84 7.54 -0.06 -6.92
C TYR A 84 8.66 0.73 -7.58
N LYS A 85 8.46 1.01 -8.86
CA LYS A 85 9.22 2.04 -9.57
C LYS A 85 8.59 3.41 -9.25
N PRO A 86 9.35 4.53 -9.34
CA PRO A 86 8.83 5.85 -8.99
C PRO A 86 7.51 6.22 -9.68
N ARG A 87 7.42 6.04 -10.99
CA ARG A 87 6.20 6.33 -11.77
C ARG A 87 5.03 5.46 -11.39
N GLU A 88 5.28 4.18 -11.22
CA GLU A 88 4.26 3.21 -10.78
C GLU A 88 3.71 3.59 -9.41
N PHE A 89 4.59 3.99 -8.49
CA PHE A 89 4.19 4.43 -7.16
C PHE A 89 3.32 5.69 -7.22
N LEU A 90 3.65 6.64 -8.10
CA LEU A 90 2.84 7.84 -8.30
C LEU A 90 1.41 7.48 -8.77
N GLU A 91 1.27 6.56 -9.71
CA GLU A 91 -0.04 6.08 -10.18
C GLU A 91 -0.83 5.39 -9.06
N ILE A 92 -0.16 4.56 -8.28
CA ILE A 92 -0.79 3.85 -7.15
C ILE A 92 -1.25 4.86 -6.10
N MET A 93 -0.42 5.82 -5.74
CA MET A 93 -0.77 6.84 -4.75
C MET A 93 -1.93 7.74 -5.20
N SER A 94 -2.12 7.92 -6.50
CA SER A 94 -3.28 8.66 -7.00
C SER A 94 -4.61 7.96 -6.67
N ARG A 95 -4.60 6.65 -6.61
CA ARG A 95 -5.78 5.84 -6.27
C ARG A 95 -5.97 5.66 -4.76
N ILE A 96 -4.89 5.33 -4.05
CA ILE A 96 -4.98 4.99 -2.62
C ILE A 96 -4.80 6.19 -1.69
N GLY A 97 -4.15 7.24 -2.14
CA GLY A 97 -3.87 8.43 -1.33
C GLY A 97 -5.11 9.06 -0.70
N PRO A 98 -6.20 9.27 -1.45
CA PRO A 98 -7.44 9.82 -0.87
C PRO A 98 -8.03 8.95 0.24
N GLN A 99 -7.95 7.64 0.10
CA GLN A 99 -8.49 6.69 1.07
C GLN A 99 -7.63 6.58 2.32
N MET A 100 -6.30 6.66 2.15
CA MET A 100 -5.33 6.38 3.20
C MET A 100 -4.86 7.62 3.96
N LEU A 101 -4.64 8.72 3.25
CA LEU A 101 -3.95 9.90 3.78
C LEU A 101 -4.79 11.19 3.68
N GLY A 102 -6.01 11.12 3.15
CA GLY A 102 -6.82 12.31 2.87
C GLY A 102 -6.20 13.22 1.80
N ALA A 103 -5.29 12.71 1.01
CA ALA A 103 -4.68 13.45 -0.09
C ALA A 103 -5.63 13.46 -1.29
N TYR A 104 -5.83 14.63 -1.90
CA TYR A 104 -6.68 14.77 -3.08
C TYR A 104 -5.83 14.94 -4.33
N TRP A 105 -6.22 14.22 -5.37
CA TRP A 105 -5.61 14.31 -6.68
C TRP A 105 -6.20 15.50 -7.44
N VAL A 106 -5.39 16.50 -7.69
CA VAL A 106 -5.84 17.75 -8.37
C VAL A 106 -5.47 17.73 -9.85
N ALA A 107 -4.33 17.14 -10.18
CA ALA A 107 -3.81 16.98 -11.54
C ALA A 107 -2.94 15.72 -11.58
N PRO A 108 -2.51 15.21 -12.75
CA PRO A 108 -1.76 13.95 -12.84
C PRO A 108 -0.52 13.83 -11.96
N ASP A 109 0.01 14.93 -11.48
CA ASP A 109 1.23 14.97 -10.66
C ASP A 109 1.12 15.91 -9.45
N ILE A 110 -0.08 16.37 -9.13
CA ILE A 110 -0.31 17.36 -8.05
C ILE A 110 -1.30 16.80 -7.02
N PHE A 111 -0.84 16.69 -5.78
CA PHE A 111 -1.65 16.32 -4.62
C PHE A 111 -1.97 17.54 -3.77
N ARG A 112 -3.20 17.67 -3.37
CA ARG A 112 -3.62 18.62 -2.35
C ARG A 112 -3.70 17.91 -1.01
N ILE A 113 -2.89 18.35 -0.06
CA ILE A 113 -2.81 17.77 1.28
C ILE A 113 -2.88 18.92 2.29
N THR A 114 -3.97 18.97 3.04
CA THR A 114 -4.23 20.07 3.98
C THR A 114 -3.48 19.90 5.30
N ASP A 115 -3.29 18.67 5.77
CA ASP A 115 -2.54 18.41 7.01
C ASP A 115 -1.04 18.54 6.75
N PRO A 116 -0.34 19.46 7.45
CA PRO A 116 1.10 19.66 7.25
C PRO A 116 1.95 18.42 7.55
N GLN A 117 1.58 17.63 8.56
CA GLN A 117 2.33 16.41 8.91
C GLN A 117 2.18 15.33 7.82
N VAL A 118 0.97 15.15 7.33
CA VAL A 118 0.70 14.22 6.23
C VAL A 118 1.46 14.68 4.98
N ARG A 119 1.45 15.96 4.69
CA ARG A 119 2.17 16.52 3.53
C ARG A 119 3.67 16.26 3.62
N GLU A 120 4.29 16.47 4.78
CA GLU A 120 5.71 16.18 4.98
C GLU A 120 6.01 14.68 4.83
N THR A 121 5.15 13.81 5.34
CA THR A 121 5.31 12.37 5.18
C THR A 121 5.21 11.95 3.72
N VAL A 122 4.23 12.46 2.98
CA VAL A 122 4.04 12.16 1.55
C VAL A 122 5.21 12.69 0.72
N LYS A 123 5.67 13.90 1.02
CA LYS A 123 6.87 14.46 0.40
C LYS A 123 8.09 13.56 0.62
N GLY A 124 8.27 13.08 1.84
CA GLY A 124 9.31 12.11 2.17
C GLY A 124 9.17 10.80 1.40
N LEU A 125 7.96 10.25 1.31
CA LEU A 125 7.67 9.02 0.56
C LEU A 125 8.13 9.13 -0.90
N PHE A 126 7.72 10.17 -1.58
CA PHE A 126 8.10 10.39 -2.99
C PHE A 126 9.58 10.67 -3.15
N THR A 127 10.19 11.43 -2.25
CA THR A 127 11.63 11.65 -2.26
C THR A 127 12.40 10.35 -2.04
N GLY A 128 11.98 9.55 -1.07
CA GLY A 128 12.59 8.26 -0.76
C GLY A 128 12.49 7.25 -1.91
N ILE A 129 11.39 7.26 -2.65
CA ILE A 129 11.23 6.36 -3.79
C ILE A 129 11.97 6.82 -5.05
N GLY A 130 12.45 8.06 -5.08
CA GLY A 130 13.26 8.57 -6.18
C GLY A 130 12.61 9.66 -7.03
N CYS A 131 11.53 10.27 -6.53
CA CYS A 131 10.88 11.40 -7.19
C CYS A 131 11.37 12.72 -6.59
N LYS A 132 11.13 13.82 -7.30
CA LYS A 132 11.33 15.17 -6.80
C LYS A 132 9.97 15.77 -6.41
N CYS A 133 9.96 16.58 -5.37
CA CYS A 133 8.75 17.24 -4.89
C CYS A 133 8.94 18.75 -4.86
N GLU A 134 7.92 19.48 -5.31
CA GLU A 134 7.85 20.93 -5.23
C GLU A 134 6.61 21.32 -4.45
N GLU A 135 6.77 22.12 -3.40
CA GLU A 135 5.66 22.61 -2.61
C GLU A 135 5.06 23.87 -3.24
N GLN A 136 3.73 23.88 -3.35
CA GLN A 136 2.94 25.01 -3.86
C GLN A 136 1.77 25.24 -2.91
N GLN A 137 1.93 26.09 -1.90
CA GLN A 137 0.91 26.30 -0.85
C GLN A 137 0.52 25.00 -0.17
N GLU A 138 -0.76 24.58 -0.29
CA GLU A 138 -1.26 23.32 0.25
C GLU A 138 -1.09 22.13 -0.72
N SER A 139 -0.51 22.37 -1.89
CA SER A 139 -0.33 21.36 -2.92
C SER A 139 1.12 20.89 -3.00
N LEU A 140 1.30 19.64 -3.38
CA LEU A 140 2.58 19.00 -3.59
C LEU A 140 2.65 18.53 -5.04
N LYS A 141 3.54 19.09 -5.83
CA LYS A 141 3.83 18.64 -7.18
C LYS A 141 4.92 17.58 -7.13
N VAL A 142 4.66 16.42 -7.73
CA VAL A 142 5.58 15.27 -7.73
C VAL A 142 6.10 15.02 -9.14
N ILE A 143 7.40 14.93 -9.27
CA ILE A 143 8.07 14.69 -10.54
C ILE A 143 8.84 13.38 -10.44
N CYS A 144 8.33 12.36 -11.13
CA CYS A 144 8.95 11.04 -11.21
C CYS A 144 9.46 10.83 -12.64
N GLY A 145 10.76 10.81 -12.75
CA GLY A 145 11.43 10.68 -14.05
C GLY A 145 11.33 9.32 -14.72
#